data_876e83fe127b6174e912b2897ce355ae
#
_entry.id   876e83fe127b6174e912b2897ce355ae
#
_cell.length_a   1.000
_cell.length_b   1.000
_cell.length_c   1.000
_cell.angle_alpha   90.00
_cell.angle_beta   90.00
_cell.angle_gamma   90.00
#
_symmetry.space_group_name_H-M   'P 1'
#
loop_
_entity.id
_entity.type
_entity.pdbx_description
1 polymer ?
#
loop_
_entity_poly.entity_id
_entity_poly.type
_entity_poly.pdbx_seq_one_letter_code
_entity_poly.pdbx_strand_id
1 'polypeptide(L)'
;MYIRSKLSSELPHNKDIPGSYEWWYFDALSADKKWAIVIIFYEGNPFSPAYIKAQLENNTTKRLEGDTVNTAANASSFPAISVSIYNTQKAEYYSFLEYAPDRLNSQNEPFSISLGSNIFERRVLDEKIEYEIILNQMLDSRYQLRGRIKFVHEPDNMQKSTDFNSLLKKPEPTHYQHAWNLIQPRAGVIGNLVLDGRTDMYNIALNGLGYHDHNVGFEPLKDSFKDWYWGRVHFIDYTLVYYLMNTKDGVEKKAWLFPVEAE
;
A
#
# COMPACT_ATOMS: atom_id res chain seq x y z
N MET A 1 13.77 -1.66 -10.52
CA MET A 1 12.55 -2.12 -9.80
C MET A 1 12.32 -3.61 -10.04
N TYR A 2 11.98 -4.35 -9.00
CA TYR A 2 11.61 -5.77 -9.05
C TYR A 2 10.08 -5.91 -8.90
N ILE A 3 9.44 -6.75 -9.73
CA ILE A 3 7.99 -6.90 -9.74
C ILE A 3 7.63 -8.32 -9.35
N ARG A 4 6.66 -8.44 -8.47
CA ARG A 4 6.16 -9.71 -7.92
C ARG A 4 4.63 -9.78 -7.98
N SER A 5 4.12 -10.97 -7.80
CA SER A 5 2.69 -11.23 -7.63
C SER A 5 2.48 -12.54 -6.86
N LYS A 6 3.09 -12.64 -5.69
CA LYS A 6 2.95 -13.81 -4.83
C LYS A 6 2.42 -13.37 -3.47
N LEU A 7 1.42 -14.05 -2.95
CA LEU A 7 0.87 -13.77 -1.62
C LEU A 7 1.92 -13.89 -0.51
N SER A 8 2.86 -14.84 -0.65
CA SER A 8 3.96 -14.99 0.32
C SER A 8 4.93 -13.81 0.32
N SER A 9 5.03 -13.08 -0.79
CA SER A 9 5.89 -11.90 -0.91
C SER A 9 5.27 -10.63 -0.33
N GLU A 10 4.05 -10.71 0.19
CA GLU A 10 3.34 -9.62 0.87
C GLU A 10 3.58 -9.62 2.39
N LEU A 11 4.07 -10.73 2.94
CA LEU A 11 4.38 -10.81 4.35
C LEU A 11 5.47 -9.81 4.73
N PRO A 12 5.46 -9.27 5.96
CA PRO A 12 6.45 -8.30 6.40
C PRO A 12 7.88 -8.79 6.21
N HIS A 13 8.71 -7.93 5.66
CA HIS A 13 10.12 -8.21 5.44
C HIS A 13 10.97 -7.70 6.61
N ASN A 14 12.15 -8.29 6.81
CA ASN A 14 13.13 -7.74 7.72
C ASN A 14 13.75 -6.46 7.12
N LYS A 15 13.66 -5.35 7.82
CA LYS A 15 14.06 -4.00 7.39
C LYS A 15 15.07 -3.37 8.35
N ASP A 16 16.14 -4.11 8.69
CA ASP A 16 17.19 -3.64 9.59
C ASP A 16 18.10 -2.56 8.96
N ILE A 17 17.95 -2.30 7.65
CA ILE A 17 18.72 -1.30 6.91
C ILE A 17 18.05 0.08 7.10
N PRO A 18 18.77 1.09 7.63
CA PRO A 18 18.27 2.45 7.72
C PRO A 18 17.84 3.00 6.36
N GLY A 19 16.59 3.55 6.31
CA GLY A 19 16.02 4.06 5.09
C GLY A 19 15.21 3.04 4.29
N SER A 20 15.18 1.77 4.73
CA SER A 20 14.25 0.78 4.20
C SER A 20 12.80 1.17 4.50
N TYR A 21 11.87 0.66 3.72
CA TYR A 21 10.45 0.94 3.86
C TYR A 21 9.60 -0.22 3.35
N GLU A 22 8.36 -0.27 3.84
CA GLU A 22 7.35 -1.19 3.36
C GLU A 22 5.97 -0.54 3.48
N TRP A 23 5.09 -0.77 2.49
CA TRP A 23 3.71 -0.32 2.58
C TRP A 23 2.73 -1.23 1.87
N TRP A 24 1.51 -1.28 2.39
CA TRP A 24 0.36 -1.97 1.84
C TRP A 24 -0.65 -0.92 1.42
N TYR A 25 -0.88 -0.82 0.11
CA TYR A 25 -1.72 0.17 -0.53
C TYR A 25 -3.06 -0.43 -0.94
N PHE A 26 -4.15 0.22 -0.59
CA PHE A 26 -5.49 -0.11 -1.01
C PHE A 26 -6.18 1.13 -1.53
N ASP A 27 -6.97 0.99 -2.61
CA ASP A 27 -7.90 2.03 -3.00
C ASP A 27 -9.20 1.43 -3.52
N ALA A 28 -10.28 2.21 -3.47
CA ALA A 28 -11.57 1.84 -4.00
C ALA A 28 -12.33 3.04 -4.54
N LEU A 29 -13.16 2.78 -5.56
CA LEU A 29 -14.10 3.72 -6.14
C LEU A 29 -15.49 3.08 -6.14
N SER A 30 -16.49 3.78 -5.57
CA SER A 30 -17.90 3.34 -5.61
C SER A 30 -18.41 3.28 -7.05
N ALA A 31 -19.34 2.35 -7.34
CA ALA A 31 -19.88 2.15 -8.68
C ALA A 31 -20.61 3.40 -9.22
N ASP A 32 -21.25 4.17 -8.32
CA ASP A 32 -21.88 5.45 -8.66
C ASP A 32 -20.87 6.60 -8.79
N LYS A 33 -19.58 6.31 -8.58
CA LYS A 33 -18.44 7.25 -8.65
C LYS A 33 -18.52 8.44 -7.68
N LYS A 34 -19.37 8.35 -6.66
CA LYS A 34 -19.50 9.44 -5.69
C LYS A 34 -18.42 9.46 -4.65
N TRP A 35 -17.89 8.30 -4.30
CA TRP A 35 -16.89 8.17 -3.25
C TRP A 35 -15.69 7.38 -3.72
N ALA A 36 -14.51 7.85 -3.35
CA ALA A 36 -13.27 7.11 -3.48
C ALA A 36 -12.51 7.14 -2.15
N ILE A 37 -11.73 6.09 -1.89
CA ILE A 37 -10.87 5.98 -0.72
C ILE A 37 -9.50 5.48 -1.13
N VAL A 38 -8.46 6.00 -0.47
CA VAL A 38 -7.09 5.46 -0.50
C VAL A 38 -6.66 5.20 0.93
N ILE A 39 -6.10 4.02 1.18
CA ILE A 39 -5.61 3.60 2.50
C ILE A 39 -4.22 3.03 2.32
N ILE A 40 -3.25 3.49 3.11
CA ILE A 40 -1.89 2.96 3.06
C ILE A 40 -1.40 2.72 4.48
N PHE A 41 -1.05 1.48 4.79
CA PHE A 41 -0.34 1.11 6.00
C PHE A 41 1.16 1.12 5.70
N TYR A 42 1.94 1.76 6.55
CA TYR A 42 3.39 1.90 6.37
C TYR A 42 4.15 1.29 7.55
N GLU A 43 5.24 0.63 7.21
CA GLU A 43 6.37 0.40 8.10
C GLU A 43 7.58 1.14 7.54
N GLY A 44 7.98 2.27 8.18
CA GLY A 44 8.99 3.17 7.65
C GLY A 44 8.49 4.00 6.46
N ASN A 45 7.57 4.93 6.71
CA ASN A 45 7.07 5.79 5.64
C ASN A 45 8.20 6.65 5.05
N PRO A 46 8.56 6.47 3.77
CA PRO A 46 9.66 7.21 3.13
C PRO A 46 9.38 8.71 2.95
N PHE A 47 8.14 9.14 3.16
CA PHE A 47 7.71 10.56 3.08
C PHE A 47 7.62 11.22 4.46
N SER A 48 7.84 10.49 5.55
CA SER A 48 7.82 11.03 6.91
C SER A 48 9.00 11.96 7.15
N PRO A 49 8.77 13.23 7.53
CA PRO A 49 9.86 14.14 7.90
C PRO A 49 10.67 13.61 9.09
N ALA A 50 10.03 12.95 10.05
CA ALA A 50 10.69 12.37 11.22
C ALA A 50 11.63 11.24 10.79
N TYR A 51 11.17 10.32 9.92
CA TYR A 51 11.98 9.23 9.41
C TYR A 51 13.15 9.73 8.56
N ILE A 52 12.92 10.68 7.66
CA ILE A 52 13.96 11.31 6.83
C ILE A 52 15.02 11.97 7.71
N LYS A 53 14.60 12.68 8.76
CA LYS A 53 15.53 13.30 9.71
C LYS A 53 16.39 12.26 10.42
N ALA A 54 15.79 11.18 10.94
CA ALA A 54 16.52 10.09 11.59
C ALA A 54 17.55 9.44 10.68
N GLN A 55 17.23 9.24 9.39
CA GLN A 55 18.17 8.74 8.39
C GLN A 55 19.37 9.67 8.18
N LEU A 56 19.13 11.00 8.12
CA LEU A 56 20.20 12.00 7.97
C LEU A 56 21.12 12.03 9.19
N GLU A 57 20.57 11.98 10.39
CA GLU A 57 21.33 11.93 11.64
C GLU A 57 22.17 10.65 11.74
N ASN A 58 21.61 9.49 11.40
CA ASN A 58 22.34 8.23 11.36
C ASN A 58 23.51 8.27 10.38
N ASN A 59 23.35 8.85 9.20
CA ASN A 59 24.43 9.01 8.23
C ASN A 59 25.55 9.94 8.72
N THR A 60 25.22 10.96 9.51
CA THR A 60 26.19 11.88 10.11
C THR A 60 26.97 11.17 11.21
N THR A 61 26.32 10.42 12.09
CA THR A 61 26.95 9.64 13.15
C THR A 61 27.91 8.60 12.58
N LYS A 62 27.52 7.86 11.54
CA LYS A 62 28.43 6.91 10.85
C LYS A 62 29.68 7.54 10.31
N ARG A 63 29.60 8.77 9.82
CA ARG A 63 30.81 9.52 9.33
C ARG A 63 31.74 9.92 10.44
N LEU A 64 31.27 10.15 11.65
CA LEU A 64 32.02 10.67 12.79
C LEU A 64 32.56 9.56 13.70
N GLU A 65 31.81 8.49 13.90
CA GLU A 65 32.03 7.48 14.93
C GLU A 65 32.33 6.07 14.38
N GLY A 66 32.28 5.88 13.05
CA GLY A 66 32.40 4.57 12.40
C GLY A 66 31.09 3.77 12.39
N ASP A 67 31.14 2.50 11.99
CA ASP A 67 29.98 1.66 11.64
C ASP A 67 29.07 1.23 12.82
N THR A 68 28.80 2.07 13.80
CA THR A 68 27.75 1.80 14.78
C THR A 68 26.39 1.97 14.14
N VAL A 69 25.65 0.86 13.93
CA VAL A 69 24.29 0.90 13.40
C VAL A 69 23.36 1.51 14.45
N ASN A 70 22.91 2.73 14.22
CA ASN A 70 21.89 3.33 15.05
C ASN A 70 20.52 2.77 14.63
N THR A 71 19.95 1.86 15.42
CA THR A 71 18.64 1.24 15.19
C THR A 71 17.49 2.25 15.20
N ALA A 72 17.69 3.45 15.69
CA ALA A 72 16.69 4.52 15.71
C ALA A 72 16.24 4.99 14.31
N ALA A 73 16.95 4.62 13.24
CA ALA A 73 16.59 4.94 11.86
C ALA A 73 16.01 3.74 11.08
N ASN A 74 15.55 2.70 11.78
CA ASN A 74 14.93 1.53 11.14
C ASN A 74 13.44 1.79 10.82
N ALA A 75 12.94 1.15 9.78
CA ALA A 75 11.56 1.28 9.31
C ALA A 75 10.52 1.01 10.40
N SER A 76 10.75 0.00 11.23
CA SER A 76 9.86 -0.39 12.34
C SER A 76 9.70 0.69 13.43
N SER A 77 10.60 1.67 13.48
CA SER A 77 10.51 2.81 14.40
C SER A 77 9.55 3.92 13.89
N PHE A 78 9.08 3.84 12.64
CA PHE A 78 8.25 4.86 12.00
C PHE A 78 7.01 4.28 11.32
N PRO A 79 6.16 3.52 12.05
CA PRO A 79 4.92 3.02 11.48
C PRO A 79 3.91 4.15 11.32
N ALA A 80 3.17 4.14 10.21
CA ALA A 80 2.19 5.17 9.90
C ALA A 80 1.01 4.63 9.09
N ILE A 81 -0.11 5.35 9.11
CA ILE A 81 -1.24 5.12 8.22
C ILE A 81 -1.65 6.42 7.57
N SER A 82 -1.93 6.38 6.26
CA SER A 82 -2.63 7.47 5.60
C SER A 82 -3.99 7.00 5.09
N VAL A 83 -4.98 7.86 5.21
CA VAL A 83 -6.32 7.65 4.66
C VAL A 83 -6.78 8.93 3.98
N SER A 84 -7.21 8.80 2.73
CA SER A 84 -7.84 9.88 1.98
C SER A 84 -9.21 9.42 1.52
N ILE A 85 -10.24 10.24 1.73
CA ILE A 85 -11.59 10.04 1.21
C ILE A 85 -11.93 11.22 0.30
N TYR A 86 -12.40 10.91 -0.89
CA TYR A 86 -12.81 11.89 -1.89
C TYR A 86 -14.28 11.74 -2.22
N ASN A 87 -14.95 12.84 -2.49
CA ASN A 87 -16.29 12.83 -3.05
C ASN A 87 -16.41 13.71 -4.31
N THR A 88 -17.49 13.51 -5.09
CA THR A 88 -17.71 14.29 -6.33
C THR A 88 -17.95 15.77 -6.11
N GLN A 89 -18.24 16.19 -4.88
CA GLN A 89 -18.38 17.62 -4.49
C GLN A 89 -17.01 18.29 -4.24
N LYS A 90 -15.91 17.58 -4.59
CA LYS A 90 -14.52 18.03 -4.39
C LYS A 90 -14.11 18.15 -2.92
N ALA A 91 -14.86 17.55 -1.99
CA ALA A 91 -14.39 17.44 -0.63
C ALA A 91 -13.33 16.34 -0.54
N GLU A 92 -12.25 16.64 0.13
CA GLU A 92 -11.20 15.72 0.48
C GLU A 92 -11.08 15.68 2.01
N TYR A 93 -11.09 14.48 2.56
CA TYR A 93 -10.88 14.23 3.97
C TYR A 93 -9.63 13.39 4.11
N TYR A 94 -8.63 13.91 4.80
CA TYR A 94 -7.32 13.31 4.85
C TYR A 94 -6.82 13.15 6.27
N SER A 95 -6.09 12.07 6.52
CA SER A 95 -5.20 11.98 7.68
C SER A 95 -3.91 11.24 7.30
N PHE A 96 -2.85 11.66 7.94
CA PHE A 96 -1.60 10.94 8.03
C PHE A 96 -1.22 10.88 9.51
N LEU A 97 -1.18 9.66 10.05
CA LEU A 97 -0.91 9.44 11.47
C LEU A 97 0.32 8.56 11.61
N GLU A 98 1.33 9.07 12.29
CA GLU A 98 2.48 8.32 12.76
C GLU A 98 2.20 7.75 14.15
N TYR A 99 2.63 6.54 14.39
CA TYR A 99 2.42 5.83 15.65
C TYR A 99 3.75 5.49 16.31
N ALA A 100 3.72 5.25 17.62
CA ALA A 100 4.83 4.64 18.31
C ALA A 100 5.05 3.20 17.80
N PRO A 101 6.29 2.69 17.81
CA PRO A 101 6.63 1.38 17.23
C PRO A 101 5.81 0.21 17.78
N ASP A 102 5.46 0.23 19.08
CA ASP A 102 4.66 -0.77 19.77
C ASP A 102 3.19 -0.82 19.35
N ARG A 103 2.76 0.11 18.51
CA ARG A 103 1.38 0.16 17.96
C ARG A 103 1.24 -0.57 16.63
N LEU A 104 2.34 -0.95 15.98
CA LEU A 104 2.34 -1.81 14.81
C LEU A 104 2.42 -3.27 15.24
N ASN A 105 1.46 -4.08 14.83
CA ASN A 105 1.50 -5.51 15.02
C ASN A 105 1.25 -6.21 13.67
N SER A 106 1.96 -7.30 13.44
CA SER A 106 1.79 -8.15 12.28
C SER A 106 1.61 -9.61 12.68
N GLN A 107 0.79 -10.32 11.93
CA GLN A 107 0.57 -11.75 12.10
C GLN A 107 0.62 -12.41 10.72
N ASN A 108 1.27 -13.56 10.62
CA ASN A 108 1.43 -14.24 9.33
C ASN A 108 0.27 -15.18 9.00
N GLU A 109 -0.42 -15.73 10.00
CA GLU A 109 -1.48 -16.73 9.78
C GLU A 109 -2.65 -16.54 10.77
N PRO A 110 -3.83 -16.01 10.35
CA PRO A 110 -4.03 -15.35 9.06
C PRO A 110 -3.17 -14.08 8.94
N PHE A 111 -2.76 -13.76 7.71
CA PHE A 111 -1.96 -12.56 7.51
C PHE A 111 -2.74 -11.31 7.85
N SER A 112 -2.21 -10.51 8.75
CA SER A 112 -2.81 -9.23 9.13
C SER A 112 -1.76 -8.21 9.56
N ILE A 113 -2.08 -6.93 9.34
CA ILE A 113 -1.34 -5.78 9.87
C ILE A 113 -2.33 -4.92 10.65
N SER A 114 -1.99 -4.61 11.90
CA SER A 114 -2.75 -3.66 12.69
C SER A 114 -1.88 -2.48 13.13
N LEU A 115 -2.48 -1.29 13.12
CA LEU A 115 -1.83 -0.05 13.50
C LEU A 115 -2.81 0.83 14.28
N GLY A 116 -2.61 0.88 15.58
CA GLY A 116 -3.57 1.47 16.50
C GLY A 116 -4.92 0.73 16.47
N SER A 117 -5.98 1.43 16.04
CA SER A 117 -7.34 0.87 15.92
C SER A 117 -7.70 0.46 14.48
N ASN A 118 -6.73 0.54 13.58
CA ASN A 118 -6.93 0.17 12.18
C ASN A 118 -6.27 -1.18 11.92
N ILE A 119 -6.90 -2.01 11.11
CA ILE A 119 -6.39 -3.34 10.77
C ILE A 119 -6.80 -3.72 9.36
N PHE A 120 -5.95 -4.42 8.63
CA PHE A 120 -6.40 -5.27 7.55
C PHE A 120 -6.01 -6.73 7.81
N GLU A 121 -6.84 -7.65 7.35
CA GLU A 121 -6.63 -9.09 7.42
C GLU A 121 -6.89 -9.72 6.05
N ARG A 122 -6.01 -10.63 5.63
CA ARG A 122 -6.16 -11.43 4.43
C ARG A 122 -6.70 -12.82 4.76
N ARG A 123 -7.68 -13.26 4.01
CA ARG A 123 -8.20 -14.63 4.01
C ARG A 123 -8.17 -15.20 2.59
N VAL A 124 -7.88 -16.49 2.49
CA VAL A 124 -8.00 -17.23 1.24
C VAL A 124 -9.13 -18.24 1.43
N LEU A 125 -10.23 -18.06 0.69
CA LEU A 125 -11.45 -18.83 0.80
C LEU A 125 -11.86 -19.30 -0.60
N ASP A 126 -11.95 -20.61 -0.81
CA ASP A 126 -12.38 -21.19 -2.09
C ASP A 126 -11.69 -20.56 -3.31
N GLU A 127 -10.35 -20.45 -3.24
CA GLU A 127 -9.49 -19.83 -4.27
C GLU A 127 -9.65 -18.30 -4.41
N LYS A 128 -10.53 -17.66 -3.63
CA LYS A 128 -10.65 -16.20 -3.59
C LYS A 128 -9.75 -15.60 -2.53
N ILE A 129 -9.17 -14.46 -2.86
CA ILE A 129 -8.38 -13.66 -1.92
C ILE A 129 -9.25 -12.52 -1.43
N GLU A 130 -9.58 -12.55 -0.15
CA GLU A 130 -10.33 -11.48 0.53
C GLU A 130 -9.41 -10.70 1.47
N TYR A 131 -9.47 -9.37 1.40
CA TYR A 131 -8.94 -8.48 2.44
C TYR A 131 -10.11 -7.79 3.13
N GLU A 132 -10.17 -7.88 4.44
CA GLU A 132 -11.06 -7.10 5.27
C GLU A 132 -10.28 -5.99 5.96
N ILE A 133 -10.68 -4.74 5.74
CA ILE A 133 -10.07 -3.56 6.36
C ILE A 133 -11.07 -2.96 7.33
N ILE A 134 -10.65 -2.77 8.58
CA ILE A 134 -11.40 -2.05 9.61
C ILE A 134 -10.69 -0.75 9.89
N LEU A 135 -11.41 0.36 9.77
CA LEU A 135 -10.90 1.71 10.03
C LEU A 135 -11.59 2.30 11.25
N ASN A 136 -10.80 2.97 12.07
CA ASN A 136 -11.28 3.77 13.20
C ASN A 136 -10.26 4.86 13.54
N GLN A 137 -10.37 6.02 12.87
CA GLN A 137 -9.42 7.11 13.06
C GLN A 137 -10.01 8.49 12.75
N MET A 138 -9.36 9.53 13.27
CA MET A 138 -9.71 10.91 12.95
C MET A 138 -9.14 11.32 11.60
N LEU A 139 -9.96 12.01 10.79
CA LEU A 139 -9.56 12.70 9.57
C LEU A 139 -9.64 14.21 9.81
N ASP A 140 -8.63 14.96 9.35
CA ASP A 140 -8.56 16.45 9.47
C ASP A 140 -8.82 17.00 10.88
N SER A 141 -8.63 16.18 11.92
CA SER A 141 -8.94 16.53 13.31
C SER A 141 -10.41 16.91 13.55
N ARG A 142 -11.31 16.68 12.59
CA ARG A 142 -12.71 17.07 12.62
C ARG A 142 -13.70 15.92 12.45
N TYR A 143 -13.29 14.90 11.69
CA TYR A 143 -14.15 13.79 11.34
C TYR A 143 -13.62 12.50 11.92
N GLN A 144 -14.47 11.77 12.61
CA GLN A 144 -14.18 10.38 13.00
C GLN A 144 -14.60 9.44 11.87
N LEU A 145 -13.64 8.78 11.25
CA LEU A 145 -13.91 7.72 10.28
C LEU A 145 -14.03 6.38 11.01
N ARG A 146 -15.11 5.66 10.73
CA ARG A 146 -15.32 4.29 11.24
C ARG A 146 -15.97 3.43 10.17
N GLY A 147 -15.58 2.18 10.12
CA GLY A 147 -16.27 1.20 9.28
C GLY A 147 -15.39 0.08 8.78
N ARG A 148 -15.90 -0.62 7.77
CA ARG A 148 -15.35 -1.86 7.27
C ARG A 148 -15.46 -1.93 5.76
N ILE A 149 -14.38 -2.41 5.11
CA ILE A 149 -14.30 -2.56 3.66
C ILE A 149 -13.74 -3.94 3.36
N LYS A 150 -14.32 -4.65 2.41
CA LYS A 150 -13.82 -5.91 1.88
C LYS A 150 -13.40 -5.74 0.43
N PHE A 151 -12.25 -6.30 0.11
CA PHE A 151 -11.70 -6.43 -1.24
C PHE A 151 -11.66 -7.90 -1.59
N VAL A 152 -12.32 -8.31 -2.65
CA VAL A 152 -12.39 -9.72 -3.09
C VAL A 152 -11.85 -9.85 -4.50
N HIS A 153 -10.92 -10.76 -4.71
CA HIS A 153 -10.31 -11.02 -5.99
C HIS A 153 -10.16 -12.52 -6.26
N GLU A 154 -10.35 -12.92 -7.51
CA GLU A 154 -10.11 -14.27 -7.98
C GLU A 154 -8.69 -14.35 -8.60
N PRO A 155 -7.79 -15.20 -8.06
CA PRO A 155 -6.36 -15.20 -8.44
C PRO A 155 -6.08 -15.60 -9.88
N ASP A 156 -6.96 -16.39 -10.51
CA ASP A 156 -6.76 -16.92 -11.86
C ASP A 156 -6.56 -15.84 -12.93
N ASN A 157 -7.11 -14.66 -12.70
CA ASN A 157 -6.97 -13.53 -13.62
C ASN A 157 -5.54 -12.95 -13.67
N MET A 158 -4.73 -13.18 -12.64
CA MET A 158 -3.34 -12.70 -12.61
C MET A 158 -2.40 -13.61 -13.40
N GLN A 159 -2.64 -14.92 -13.38
CA GLN A 159 -1.78 -15.89 -14.08
C GLN A 159 -1.94 -15.85 -15.60
N LYS A 160 -3.02 -15.26 -16.11
CA LYS A 160 -3.33 -15.20 -17.55
C LYS A 160 -2.68 -14.03 -18.28
N SER A 161 -2.08 -13.06 -17.58
CA SER A 161 -1.30 -12.00 -18.21
C SER A 161 0.03 -12.57 -18.74
N THR A 162 0.18 -12.64 -20.07
CA THR A 162 1.34 -13.24 -20.74
C THR A 162 2.67 -12.60 -20.36
N ASP A 163 2.71 -11.29 -20.23
CA ASP A 163 3.94 -10.57 -19.87
C ASP A 163 4.25 -10.68 -18.37
N PHE A 164 3.22 -10.73 -17.54
CA PHE A 164 3.37 -10.87 -16.10
C PHE A 164 3.95 -12.24 -15.70
N ASN A 165 3.50 -13.32 -16.34
CA ASN A 165 4.05 -14.67 -16.13
C ASN A 165 5.55 -14.78 -16.45
N SER A 166 6.06 -14.00 -17.40
CA SER A 166 7.50 -13.96 -17.70
C SER A 166 8.30 -13.32 -16.57
N LEU A 167 7.72 -12.36 -15.85
CA LEU A 167 8.34 -11.70 -14.70
C LEU A 167 8.36 -12.59 -13.45
N LEU A 168 7.33 -13.41 -13.23
CA LEU A 168 7.22 -14.33 -12.10
C LEU A 168 8.26 -15.47 -12.15
N LYS A 169 8.79 -15.77 -13.34
CA LYS A 169 9.81 -16.84 -13.54
C LYS A 169 11.23 -16.40 -13.20
N LYS A 170 11.46 -15.10 -12.99
CA LYS A 170 12.78 -14.62 -12.59
C LYS A 170 13.05 -15.00 -11.14
N PRO A 171 14.27 -15.49 -10.80
CA PRO A 171 14.64 -15.73 -9.42
C PRO A 171 14.56 -14.44 -8.63
N GLU A 172 14.09 -14.52 -7.39
CA GLU A 172 14.09 -13.37 -6.50
C GLU A 172 15.52 -12.97 -6.16
N PRO A 173 15.91 -11.70 -6.37
CA PRO A 173 17.19 -11.22 -5.91
C PRO A 173 17.21 -11.20 -4.38
N THR A 174 18.35 -11.49 -3.78
CA THR A 174 18.54 -11.44 -2.32
C THR A 174 18.38 -10.03 -1.75
N HIS A 175 18.66 -9.00 -2.57
CA HIS A 175 18.45 -7.60 -2.25
C HIS A 175 17.90 -6.88 -3.48
N TYR A 176 16.91 -6.00 -3.28
CA TYR A 176 16.32 -5.16 -4.31
C TYR A 176 16.12 -3.74 -3.77
N GLN A 177 16.41 -2.76 -4.59
CA GLN A 177 16.23 -1.36 -4.26
C GLN A 177 14.76 -1.05 -3.98
N HIS A 178 13.89 -1.53 -4.87
CA HIS A 178 12.44 -1.43 -4.74
C HIS A 178 11.76 -2.63 -5.38
N ALA A 179 10.89 -3.29 -4.65
CA ALA A 179 9.99 -4.31 -5.15
C ALA A 179 8.54 -3.83 -5.07
N TRP A 180 7.80 -4.09 -6.13
CA TRP A 180 6.37 -3.88 -6.22
C TRP A 180 5.68 -5.23 -6.41
N ASN A 181 4.78 -5.53 -5.49
CA ASN A 181 4.02 -6.76 -5.47
C ASN A 181 2.55 -6.45 -5.76
N LEU A 182 2.13 -6.73 -6.99
CA LEU A 182 0.77 -6.50 -7.46
C LEU A 182 -0.11 -7.66 -7.00
N ILE A 183 -0.97 -7.43 -6.03
CA ILE A 183 -1.78 -8.47 -5.38
C ILE A 183 -3.18 -8.56 -5.99
N GLN A 184 -3.89 -7.45 -6.06
CA GLN A 184 -5.25 -7.38 -6.60
C GLN A 184 -5.34 -6.25 -7.62
N PRO A 185 -5.04 -6.49 -8.92
CA PRO A 185 -5.14 -5.47 -9.96
C PRO A 185 -6.58 -4.99 -10.18
N ARG A 186 -7.55 -5.83 -9.84
CA ARG A 186 -8.99 -5.53 -9.84
C ARG A 186 -9.66 -6.37 -8.77
N ALA A 187 -10.20 -5.72 -7.76
CA ALA A 187 -10.99 -6.34 -6.72
C ALA A 187 -12.42 -5.83 -6.76
N GLY A 188 -13.38 -6.72 -6.52
CA GLY A 188 -14.72 -6.30 -6.13
C GLY A 188 -14.66 -5.73 -4.73
N VAL A 189 -15.29 -4.58 -4.48
CA VAL A 189 -15.28 -3.92 -3.18
C VAL A 189 -16.67 -3.78 -2.63
N ILE A 190 -16.85 -4.15 -1.37
CA ILE A 190 -18.05 -3.91 -0.58
C ILE A 190 -17.63 -3.28 0.74
N GLY A 191 -18.15 -2.10 1.05
CA GLY A 191 -17.79 -1.41 2.29
C GLY A 191 -18.83 -0.41 2.75
N ASN A 192 -18.91 -0.27 4.06
CA ASN A 192 -19.74 0.75 4.72
C ASN A 192 -18.88 1.50 5.72
N LEU A 193 -18.76 2.79 5.50
CA LEU A 193 -18.03 3.70 6.36
C LEU A 193 -18.96 4.81 6.84
N VAL A 194 -18.70 5.29 8.04
CA VAL A 194 -19.31 6.50 8.60
C VAL A 194 -18.21 7.52 8.81
N LEU A 195 -18.38 8.67 8.21
CA LEU A 195 -17.56 9.85 8.44
C LEU A 195 -18.39 10.82 9.28
N ASP A 196 -18.06 10.87 10.57
CA ASP A 196 -18.83 11.55 11.60
C ASP A 196 -18.11 12.83 12.02
N GLY A 197 -18.64 13.98 11.58
CA GLY A 197 -18.19 15.32 11.96
C GLY A 197 -19.04 15.92 13.06
N ARG A 198 -18.68 17.11 13.52
CA ARG A 198 -19.43 17.81 14.58
C ARG A 198 -20.81 18.29 14.13
N THR A 199 -20.94 18.63 12.85
CA THR A 199 -22.16 19.24 12.27
C THR A 199 -22.77 18.43 11.14
N ASP A 200 -22.02 17.49 10.59
CA ASP A 200 -22.37 16.71 9.42
C ASP A 200 -21.89 15.26 9.58
N MET A 201 -22.65 14.35 9.01
CA MET A 201 -22.35 12.92 9.02
C MET A 201 -22.61 12.33 7.62
N TYR A 202 -21.65 11.57 7.13
CA TYR A 202 -21.76 10.88 5.85
C TYR A 202 -21.75 9.38 6.05
N ASN A 203 -22.77 8.72 5.50
CA ASN A 203 -22.79 7.27 5.34
C ASN A 203 -22.25 6.95 3.94
N ILE A 204 -21.11 6.29 3.88
CA ILE A 204 -20.37 6.02 2.65
C ILE A 204 -20.51 4.54 2.31
N ALA A 205 -21.20 4.24 1.22
CA ALA A 205 -21.26 2.90 0.65
C ALA A 205 -20.22 2.79 -0.49
N LEU A 206 -19.23 1.92 -0.31
CA LEU A 206 -18.16 1.67 -1.27
C LEU A 206 -18.39 0.35 -2.04
N ASN A 207 -19.58 0.21 -2.63
CA ASN A 207 -19.83 -0.92 -3.52
C ASN A 207 -19.27 -0.58 -4.90
N GLY A 208 -18.21 -1.27 -5.34
CA GLY A 208 -17.55 -0.91 -6.59
C GLY A 208 -16.29 -1.71 -6.89
N LEU A 209 -15.29 -1.04 -7.43
CA LEU A 209 -14.01 -1.64 -7.79
C LEU A 209 -12.87 -1.04 -6.99
N GLY A 210 -11.90 -1.89 -6.67
CA GLY A 210 -10.69 -1.50 -5.96
C GLY A 210 -9.43 -2.17 -6.47
N TYR A 211 -8.36 -1.88 -5.77
CA TYR A 211 -7.01 -2.31 -6.09
C TYR A 211 -6.20 -2.48 -4.80
N HIS A 212 -5.27 -3.43 -4.84
CA HIS A 212 -4.32 -3.61 -3.75
C HIS A 212 -2.95 -4.01 -4.28
N ASP A 213 -1.93 -3.35 -3.75
CA ASP A 213 -0.53 -3.71 -3.93
C ASP A 213 0.27 -3.59 -2.63
N HIS A 214 1.46 -4.16 -2.67
CA HIS A 214 2.43 -4.10 -1.61
C HIS A 214 3.78 -3.70 -2.16
N ASN A 215 4.48 -2.82 -1.46
CA ASN A 215 5.79 -2.31 -1.87
C ASN A 215 6.79 -2.43 -0.75
N VAL A 216 8.02 -2.78 -1.08
CA VAL A 216 9.13 -2.84 -0.14
C VAL A 216 10.43 -2.38 -0.80
N GLY A 217 11.25 -1.64 -0.05
CA GLY A 217 12.57 -1.21 -0.48
C GLY A 217 13.58 -1.28 0.67
N PHE A 218 14.83 -1.57 0.32
CA PHE A 218 15.93 -1.74 1.28
C PHE A 218 16.94 -0.60 1.21
N GLU A 219 16.56 0.52 0.64
CA GLU A 219 17.32 1.78 0.61
C GLU A 219 16.33 2.96 0.64
N PRO A 220 16.77 4.18 0.97
CA PRO A 220 15.92 5.36 0.92
C PRO A 220 15.30 5.54 -0.46
N LEU A 221 13.99 5.71 -0.54
CA LEU A 221 13.24 5.80 -1.80
C LEU A 221 13.81 6.87 -2.75
N LYS A 222 14.26 8.01 -2.21
CA LYS A 222 14.90 9.11 -2.95
C LYS A 222 16.22 8.71 -3.64
N ASP A 223 16.82 7.60 -3.21
CA ASP A 223 18.08 7.11 -3.80
C ASP A 223 17.81 6.23 -5.03
N SER A 224 16.62 5.63 -5.12
CA SER A 224 16.18 4.85 -6.28
C SER A 224 15.46 5.70 -7.34
N PHE A 225 14.60 6.63 -6.92
CA PHE A 225 13.67 7.35 -7.80
C PHE A 225 13.77 8.85 -7.64
N LYS A 226 13.58 9.57 -8.75
CA LYS A 226 13.33 11.01 -8.77
C LYS A 226 11.84 11.29 -8.63
N ASP A 227 11.05 10.59 -9.41
CA ASP A 227 9.59 10.61 -9.41
C ASP A 227 9.05 9.35 -10.08
N TRP A 228 7.76 9.09 -9.93
CA TRP A 228 7.04 8.04 -10.66
C TRP A 228 5.59 8.44 -10.90
N TYR A 229 5.02 7.85 -11.95
CA TYR A 229 3.60 7.90 -12.26
C TYR A 229 3.08 6.48 -12.30
N TRP A 230 2.02 6.25 -11.58
CA TRP A 230 1.33 4.98 -11.50
C TRP A 230 -0.15 5.19 -11.75
N GLY A 231 -0.79 4.21 -12.40
CA GLY A 231 -2.21 4.25 -12.57
C GLY A 231 -2.77 2.95 -13.12
N ARG A 232 -4.08 2.87 -13.10
CA ARG A 232 -4.83 1.78 -13.69
C ARG A 232 -6.07 2.27 -14.41
N VAL A 233 -6.53 1.49 -15.38
CA VAL A 233 -7.78 1.71 -16.09
C VAL A 233 -8.53 0.39 -16.17
N HIS A 234 -9.77 0.38 -15.68
CA HIS A 234 -10.66 -0.76 -15.79
C HIS A 234 -11.47 -0.65 -17.08
N PHE A 235 -11.30 -1.60 -17.97
CA PHE A 235 -12.14 -1.84 -19.14
C PHE A 235 -13.13 -2.97 -18.84
N ILE A 236 -14.03 -3.28 -19.77
CA ILE A 236 -14.98 -4.38 -19.60
C ILE A 236 -14.23 -5.70 -19.50
N ASP A 237 -13.34 -5.98 -20.45
CA ASP A 237 -12.67 -7.28 -20.59
C ASP A 237 -11.29 -7.36 -19.94
N TYR A 238 -10.73 -6.23 -19.48
CA TYR A 238 -9.40 -6.22 -18.87
C TYR A 238 -9.17 -5.00 -17.97
N THR A 239 -8.16 -5.10 -17.14
CA THR A 239 -7.58 -3.99 -16.37
C THR A 239 -6.17 -3.72 -16.88
N LEU A 240 -5.90 -2.48 -17.28
CA LEU A 240 -4.55 -1.99 -17.55
C LEU A 240 -3.97 -1.43 -16.25
N VAL A 241 -2.78 -1.89 -15.87
CA VAL A 241 -1.97 -1.26 -14.82
C VAL A 241 -0.67 -0.80 -15.45
N TYR A 242 -0.26 0.44 -15.20
CA TYR A 242 0.96 1.00 -15.75
C TYR A 242 1.81 1.69 -14.68
N TYR A 243 3.11 1.72 -14.94
CA TYR A 243 4.10 2.34 -14.09
C TYR A 243 5.16 3.04 -14.94
N LEU A 244 5.41 4.33 -14.67
CA LEU A 244 6.45 5.13 -15.28
C LEU A 244 7.37 5.62 -14.16
N MET A 245 8.64 5.27 -14.22
CA MET A 245 9.61 5.64 -13.19
C MET A 245 10.76 6.43 -13.77
N ASN A 246 11.04 7.57 -13.20
CA ASN A 246 12.26 8.32 -13.42
C ASN A 246 13.31 7.88 -12.40
N THR A 247 14.25 7.05 -12.83
CA THR A 247 15.38 6.62 -12.01
C THR A 247 16.62 7.47 -12.30
N LYS A 248 17.70 7.23 -11.59
CA LYS A 248 19.00 7.88 -11.88
C LYS A 248 19.57 7.44 -13.24
N ASP A 249 19.23 6.22 -13.69
CA ASP A 249 19.76 5.60 -14.90
C ASP A 249 18.87 5.83 -16.12
N GLY A 250 17.72 6.49 -15.96
CA GLY A 250 16.79 6.80 -17.03
C GLY A 250 15.33 6.54 -16.69
N VAL A 251 14.47 6.51 -17.73
CA VAL A 251 13.04 6.28 -17.58
C VAL A 251 12.70 4.82 -17.83
N GLU A 252 12.14 4.15 -16.84
CA GLU A 252 11.52 2.84 -17.02
C GLU A 252 10.01 2.99 -17.22
N LYS A 253 9.48 2.29 -18.23
CA LYS A 253 8.04 2.24 -18.53
C LYS A 253 7.58 0.80 -18.54
N LYS A 254 6.53 0.51 -17.79
CA LYS A 254 5.94 -0.84 -17.72
C LYS A 254 4.42 -0.75 -17.72
N ALA A 255 3.78 -1.69 -18.39
CA ALA A 255 2.34 -1.80 -18.43
C ALA A 255 1.94 -3.27 -18.54
N TRP A 256 0.82 -3.64 -17.90
CA TRP A 256 0.27 -4.99 -17.90
C TRP A 256 -1.23 -4.94 -18.13
N LEU A 257 -1.71 -5.92 -18.87
CA LEU A 257 -3.12 -6.17 -19.08
C LEU A 257 -3.53 -7.42 -18.31
N PHE A 258 -4.51 -7.27 -17.45
CA PHE A 258 -5.12 -8.35 -16.68
C PHE A 258 -6.51 -8.62 -17.25
N PRO A 259 -6.77 -9.79 -17.86
CA PRO A 259 -8.08 -10.11 -18.38
C PRO A 259 -9.09 -10.23 -17.24
N VAL A 260 -10.34 -9.87 -17.53
CA VAL A 260 -11.49 -10.09 -16.66
C VAL A 260 -12.27 -11.27 -17.24
N GLU A 261 -12.53 -12.28 -16.43
CA GLU A 261 -13.39 -13.38 -16.90
C GLU A 261 -14.81 -12.88 -17.12
N ALA A 262 -15.39 -13.28 -18.25
CA ALA A 262 -16.82 -13.11 -18.45
C ALA A 262 -17.55 -14.08 -17.51
N GLU A 263 -18.48 -13.54 -16.71
CA GLU A 263 -19.42 -14.35 -15.93
C GLU A 263 -20.29 -15.26 -16.80
#